data_1102c9b0d7f0b58842fd57db5d9e445f
#
_entry.id   1102c9b0d7f0b58842fd57db5d9e445f
#
_cell.length_a   1.000
_cell.length_b   1.000
_cell.length_c   1.000
_cell.angle_alpha   90.00
_cell.angle_beta   90.00
_cell.angle_gamma   90.00
#
_symmetry.space_group_name_H-M   'P 1'
#
loop_
_entity.id
_entity.type
_entity.pdbx_description
1 polymer ?
#
loop_
_entity_poly.entity_id
_entity_poly.type
_entity_poly.pdbx_seq_one_letter_code
_entity_poly.pdbx_strand_id
1 'polypeptide(L)'
;FFYNEKEDALRVTVTPASGEQQEWLSYNFTSPKAQSVVAALRWDKLVVPFRIEMDVPEVVFQHMKQELTSINGFFWQGHNQAAAYCIKNNVHLDVASAWIDKSIRIQKNFMNLNTKAKLLDKQGKTQEAAALRAEALTIADEPQLNTYGYELLGEGKTKEAIDIFSQNVKKYPDSWNVYDSLGEALNMAGDKKGAKTNYKTALSKAPDDQKKRIEGIIEKL
;
A
#
# COMPACT_ATOMS: atom_id res chain seq x y z
N PHE A 1 7.02 40.29 -27.68
CA PHE A 1 6.92 39.72 -26.32
C PHE A 1 7.67 40.62 -25.39
N PHE A 2 6.98 41.17 -24.41
CA PHE A 2 7.59 42.01 -23.39
C PHE A 2 7.78 41.14 -22.15
N TYR A 3 9.04 40.77 -21.88
CA TYR A 3 9.41 40.09 -20.64
C TYR A 3 9.38 41.10 -19.48
N ASN A 4 8.80 40.70 -18.36
CA ASN A 4 8.79 41.45 -17.14
C ASN A 4 9.26 40.60 -15.98
N GLU A 5 10.41 40.93 -15.43
CA GLU A 5 11.05 40.14 -14.35
C GLU A 5 10.18 40.02 -13.08
N LYS A 6 9.23 40.95 -12.87
CA LYS A 6 8.29 40.92 -11.74
C LYS A 6 7.24 39.79 -11.87
N GLU A 7 7.11 39.19 -13.06
CA GLU A 7 6.18 38.11 -13.34
C GLU A 7 6.85 36.75 -13.25
N ASP A 8 8.17 36.70 -12.97
CA ASP A 8 8.89 35.44 -12.78
C ASP A 8 8.36 34.72 -11.52
N ALA A 9 7.84 33.52 -11.69
CA ALA A 9 7.49 32.65 -10.57
C ALA A 9 8.75 32.00 -9.96
N LEU A 10 9.75 31.70 -10.79
CA LEU A 10 11.01 31.09 -10.39
C LEU A 10 12.09 31.41 -11.46
N ARG A 11 13.32 31.63 -11.01
CA ARG A 11 14.49 31.74 -11.89
C ARG A 11 15.58 30.77 -11.42
N VAL A 12 16.05 29.93 -12.33
CA VAL A 12 17.13 28.98 -12.06
C VAL A 12 18.26 29.16 -13.08
N THR A 13 19.50 29.04 -12.62
CA THR A 13 20.69 29.03 -13.50
C THR A 13 21.14 27.58 -13.65
N VAL A 14 21.27 27.14 -14.89
CA VAL A 14 21.68 25.77 -15.23
C VAL A 14 22.78 25.78 -16.27
N THR A 15 23.63 24.75 -16.25
CA THR A 15 24.66 24.56 -17.25
C THR A 15 24.11 23.71 -18.39
N PRO A 16 24.03 24.21 -19.62
CA PRO A 16 23.62 23.43 -20.77
C PRO A 16 24.58 22.26 -21.02
N ALA A 17 24.07 21.18 -21.58
CA ALA A 17 24.82 20.02 -22.02
C ALA A 17 24.64 19.78 -23.53
N SER A 18 25.57 19.07 -24.16
CA SER A 18 25.41 18.61 -25.53
C SER A 18 24.56 17.34 -25.58
N GLY A 19 23.72 17.21 -26.60
CA GLY A 19 22.89 16.05 -26.85
C GLY A 19 22.87 15.67 -28.34
N GLU A 20 22.06 14.70 -28.67
CA GLU A 20 21.76 14.35 -30.06
C GLU A 20 21.00 15.50 -30.74
N GLN A 21 21.21 15.65 -32.05
CA GLN A 21 20.57 16.70 -32.83
C GLN A 21 19.05 16.46 -32.87
N GLN A 22 18.30 17.50 -32.51
CA GLN A 22 16.86 17.52 -32.53
C GLN A 22 16.33 18.79 -33.21
N GLU A 23 15.60 18.60 -34.30
CA GLU A 23 15.11 19.74 -35.11
C GLU A 23 14.08 20.59 -34.39
N TRP A 24 13.18 19.91 -33.65
CA TRP A 24 12.07 20.58 -32.96
C TRP A 24 12.39 20.83 -31.49
N LEU A 25 12.06 22.03 -31.02
CA LEU A 25 12.10 22.36 -29.59
C LEU A 25 11.18 21.41 -28.82
N SER A 26 11.69 20.74 -27.80
CA SER A 26 10.89 19.86 -26.95
C SER A 26 11.21 20.04 -25.46
N TYR A 27 10.23 19.74 -24.62
CA TYR A 27 10.41 19.55 -23.19
C TYR A 27 10.20 18.08 -22.86
N ASN A 28 11.20 17.49 -22.21
CA ASN A 28 11.15 16.09 -21.81
C ASN A 28 11.36 15.97 -20.30
N PHE A 29 10.61 15.06 -19.66
CA PHE A 29 10.86 14.68 -18.29
C PHE A 29 11.66 13.38 -18.25
N THR A 30 12.82 13.42 -17.60
CA THR A 30 13.76 12.29 -17.53
C THR A 30 14.16 12.01 -16.08
N SER A 31 14.72 10.83 -15.83
CA SER A 31 15.26 10.43 -14.52
C SER A 31 14.27 10.61 -13.36
N PRO A 32 13.02 10.09 -13.46
CA PRO A 32 12.06 10.22 -12.40
C PRO A 32 12.54 9.47 -11.15
N LYS A 33 12.43 10.11 -9.98
CA LYS A 33 12.67 9.56 -8.66
C LYS A 33 11.44 9.80 -7.78
N ALA A 34 11.42 9.24 -6.58
CA ALA A 34 10.28 9.39 -5.67
C ALA A 34 9.92 10.85 -5.35
N GLN A 35 10.91 11.75 -5.33
CA GLN A 35 10.72 13.16 -4.95
C GLN A 35 11.36 14.14 -5.94
N SER A 36 11.79 13.69 -7.12
CA SER A 36 12.39 14.56 -8.11
C SER A 36 12.26 14.05 -9.53
N VAL A 37 12.28 14.98 -10.48
CA VAL A 37 12.35 14.71 -11.91
C VAL A 37 13.26 15.75 -12.56
N VAL A 38 13.92 15.40 -13.67
CA VAL A 38 14.66 16.36 -14.48
C VAL A 38 13.78 16.77 -15.65
N ALA A 39 13.45 18.04 -15.73
CA ALA A 39 12.89 18.64 -16.93
C ALA A 39 14.04 19.13 -17.82
N ALA A 40 14.02 18.79 -19.09
CA ALA A 40 15.07 19.18 -20.04
C ALA A 40 14.43 19.81 -21.28
N LEU A 41 14.81 21.03 -21.58
CA LEU A 41 14.54 21.66 -22.88
C LEU A 41 15.61 21.14 -23.85
N ARG A 42 15.18 20.70 -25.03
CA ARG A 42 16.06 20.19 -26.09
C ARG A 42 15.78 20.90 -27.41
N TRP A 43 16.82 21.40 -28.04
CA TRP A 43 16.75 21.99 -29.35
C TRP A 43 18.13 21.93 -30.03
N ASP A 44 18.19 21.58 -31.29
CA ASP A 44 19.44 21.29 -32.02
C ASP A 44 20.31 20.29 -31.23
N LYS A 45 21.50 20.63 -30.87
CA LYS A 45 22.41 19.84 -30.01
C LYS A 45 22.46 20.32 -28.57
N LEU A 46 21.55 21.22 -28.19
CA LEU A 46 21.49 21.81 -26.86
C LEU A 46 20.50 21.08 -25.97
N VAL A 47 20.95 20.74 -24.78
CA VAL A 47 20.09 20.23 -23.70
C VAL A 47 20.24 21.13 -22.50
N VAL A 48 19.13 21.72 -22.05
CA VAL A 48 19.09 22.60 -20.86
C VAL A 48 18.31 21.88 -19.77
N PRO A 49 18.99 21.08 -18.90
CA PRO A 49 18.33 20.33 -17.85
C PRO A 49 18.17 21.18 -16.59
N PHE A 50 17.02 21.06 -15.92
CA PHE A 50 16.85 21.53 -14.55
C PHE A 50 16.11 20.51 -13.73
N ARG A 51 16.48 20.39 -12.47
CA ARG A 51 15.88 19.42 -11.55
C ARG A 51 14.73 20.07 -10.81
N ILE A 52 13.60 19.39 -10.79
CA ILE A 52 12.43 19.73 -9.97
C ILE A 52 12.46 18.76 -8.79
N GLU A 53 12.48 19.31 -7.59
CA GLU A 53 12.38 18.54 -6.33
C GLU A 53 11.12 18.95 -5.58
N MET A 54 10.49 17.97 -4.93
CA MET A 54 9.24 18.18 -4.19
C MET A 54 9.22 17.22 -3.00
N ASP A 55 8.86 17.71 -1.82
CA ASP A 55 8.53 16.85 -0.68
C ASP A 55 7.14 16.23 -0.91
N VAL A 56 7.12 15.14 -1.66
CA VAL A 56 5.86 14.45 -2.02
C VAL A 56 5.07 14.02 -0.78
N PRO A 57 5.68 13.44 0.28
CA PRO A 57 4.96 13.13 1.51
C PRO A 57 4.25 14.33 2.13
N GLU A 58 4.90 15.50 2.18
CA GLU A 58 4.29 16.71 2.73
C GLU A 58 3.15 17.24 1.85
N VAL A 59 3.35 17.31 0.54
CA VAL A 59 2.31 17.75 -0.42
C VAL A 59 1.07 16.86 -0.31
N VAL A 60 1.25 15.54 -0.26
CA VAL A 60 0.15 14.58 -0.12
C VAL A 60 -0.54 14.73 1.24
N PHE A 61 0.23 14.94 2.32
CA PHE A 61 -0.32 15.18 3.65
C PHE A 61 -1.22 16.44 3.67
N GLN A 62 -0.75 17.55 3.13
CA GLN A 62 -1.54 18.79 3.08
C GLN A 62 -2.81 18.63 2.25
N HIS A 63 -2.74 17.92 1.12
CA HIS A 63 -3.91 17.59 0.31
C HIS A 63 -4.92 16.73 1.08
N MET A 64 -4.46 15.66 1.74
CA MET A 64 -5.33 14.81 2.57
C MET A 64 -5.99 15.61 3.70
N LYS A 65 -5.23 16.50 4.35
CA LYS A 65 -5.76 17.38 5.40
C LYS A 65 -6.90 18.26 4.88
N GLN A 66 -6.75 18.80 3.68
CA GLN A 66 -7.81 19.58 3.02
C GLN A 66 -9.00 18.70 2.65
N GLU A 67 -8.78 17.54 2.03
CA GLU A 67 -9.84 16.60 1.65
C GLU A 67 -10.70 16.16 2.85
N LEU A 68 -10.10 15.98 4.02
CA LEU A 68 -10.82 15.61 5.23
C LEU A 68 -11.69 16.73 5.81
N THR A 69 -11.65 17.95 5.27
CA THR A 69 -12.63 19.02 5.57
C THR A 69 -13.89 18.94 4.70
N SER A 70 -13.87 18.11 3.65
CA SER A 70 -14.95 17.88 2.70
C SER A 70 -15.76 16.61 3.04
N ILE A 71 -16.49 16.09 2.07
CA ILE A 71 -17.32 14.88 2.22
C ILE A 71 -16.53 13.66 2.71
N ASN A 72 -15.24 13.56 2.34
CA ASN A 72 -14.36 12.47 2.77
C ASN A 72 -14.14 12.43 4.29
N GLY A 73 -14.28 13.57 4.97
CA GLY A 73 -14.16 13.70 6.42
C GLY A 73 -15.38 13.20 7.22
N PHE A 74 -16.48 12.86 6.56
CA PHE A 74 -17.65 12.24 7.23
C PHE A 74 -17.54 10.72 7.33
N PHE A 75 -16.66 10.09 6.55
CA PHE A 75 -16.52 8.64 6.49
C PHE A 75 -15.24 8.17 7.17
N TRP A 76 -15.30 7.01 7.80
CA TRP A 76 -14.16 6.42 8.48
C TRP A 76 -12.98 6.12 7.53
N GLN A 77 -13.29 5.80 6.26
CA GLN A 77 -12.30 5.44 5.24
C GLN A 77 -11.30 6.56 4.99
N GLY A 78 -11.76 7.80 4.81
CA GLY A 78 -10.90 8.95 4.57
C GLY A 78 -9.86 9.13 5.68
N HIS A 79 -10.33 9.12 6.93
CA HIS A 79 -9.44 9.24 8.09
C HIS A 79 -8.48 8.06 8.23
N ASN A 80 -8.94 6.83 7.97
CA ASN A 80 -8.09 5.64 8.01
C ASN A 80 -7.00 5.69 6.94
N GLN A 81 -7.34 6.05 5.70
CA GLN A 81 -6.38 6.14 4.59
C GLN A 81 -5.33 7.22 4.84
N ALA A 82 -5.75 8.39 5.32
CA ALA A 82 -4.85 9.49 5.65
C ALA A 82 -3.88 9.10 6.79
N ALA A 83 -4.38 8.47 7.85
CA ALA A 83 -3.55 7.97 8.93
C ALA A 83 -2.56 6.89 8.43
N ALA A 84 -3.03 5.92 7.64
CA ALA A 84 -2.20 4.86 7.07
C ALA A 84 -1.07 5.42 6.19
N TYR A 85 -1.35 6.46 5.39
CA TYR A 85 -0.34 7.15 4.60
C TYR A 85 0.75 7.77 5.47
N CYS A 86 0.38 8.51 6.51
CA CYS A 86 1.32 9.13 7.45
C CYS A 86 2.19 8.07 8.14
N ILE A 87 1.58 6.97 8.57
CA ILE A 87 2.28 5.85 9.21
C ILE A 87 3.28 5.19 8.26
N LYS A 88 2.86 4.93 7.01
CA LYS A 88 3.72 4.32 5.98
C LYS A 88 4.95 5.19 5.68
N ASN A 89 4.75 6.49 5.50
CA ASN A 89 5.79 7.42 5.12
C ASN A 89 6.55 8.02 6.32
N ASN A 90 6.15 7.65 7.55
CA ASN A 90 6.73 8.14 8.81
C ASN A 90 6.70 9.67 8.95
N VAL A 91 5.58 10.29 8.59
CA VAL A 91 5.35 11.74 8.67
C VAL A 91 4.11 12.03 9.52
N HIS A 92 4.11 13.12 10.27
CA HIS A 92 2.95 13.62 11.02
C HIS A 92 2.22 12.55 11.86
N LEU A 93 2.97 11.72 12.60
CA LEU A 93 2.40 10.59 13.37
C LEU A 93 1.45 11.02 14.49
N ASP A 94 1.60 12.23 15.01
CA ASP A 94 0.69 12.86 15.97
C ASP A 94 -0.68 13.12 15.32
N VAL A 95 -0.70 13.69 14.12
CA VAL A 95 -1.93 13.91 13.35
C VAL A 95 -2.55 12.58 12.91
N ALA A 96 -1.73 11.62 12.49
CA ALA A 96 -2.19 10.26 12.16
C ALA A 96 -2.92 9.62 13.34
N SER A 97 -2.43 9.82 14.58
CA SER A 97 -3.11 9.34 15.78
C SER A 97 -4.51 9.92 15.94
N ALA A 98 -4.65 11.24 15.75
CA ALA A 98 -5.97 11.89 15.84
C ALA A 98 -6.93 11.42 14.74
N TRP A 99 -6.41 11.23 13.51
CA TRP A 99 -7.22 10.75 12.39
C TRP A 99 -7.68 9.32 12.57
N ILE A 100 -6.80 8.41 13.01
CA ILE A 100 -7.21 7.02 13.21
C ILE A 100 -8.20 6.88 14.38
N ASP A 101 -8.06 7.67 15.43
CA ASP A 101 -9.02 7.71 16.53
C ASP A 101 -10.40 8.24 16.06
N LYS A 102 -10.41 9.22 15.15
CA LYS A 102 -11.65 9.70 14.54
C LYS A 102 -12.28 8.64 13.64
N SER A 103 -11.48 7.91 12.84
CA SER A 103 -11.97 6.78 12.04
C SER A 103 -12.66 5.74 12.89
N ILE A 104 -12.04 5.34 14.01
CA ILE A 104 -12.59 4.35 14.94
C ILE A 104 -13.91 4.84 15.60
N ARG A 105 -13.96 6.13 15.96
CA ARG A 105 -15.21 6.73 16.53
C ARG A 105 -16.36 6.76 15.53
N ILE A 106 -16.08 6.99 14.23
CA ILE A 106 -17.11 6.98 13.19
C ILE A 106 -17.64 5.56 13.01
N GLN A 107 -16.75 4.60 12.81
CA GLN A 107 -17.12 3.19 12.63
C GLN A 107 -15.93 2.29 12.96
N LYS A 108 -15.95 1.67 14.13
CA LYS A 108 -14.95 0.68 14.54
C LYS A 108 -15.01 -0.55 13.64
N ASN A 109 -13.86 -0.92 13.05
CA ASN A 109 -13.76 -2.09 12.17
C ASN A 109 -12.31 -2.63 12.15
N PHE A 110 -12.12 -3.80 11.51
CA PHE A 110 -10.81 -4.43 11.40
C PHE A 110 -9.74 -3.50 10.83
N MET A 111 -10.05 -2.77 9.76
CA MET A 111 -9.07 -1.95 9.03
C MET A 111 -8.48 -0.85 9.92
N ASN A 112 -9.34 -0.08 10.60
CA ASN A 112 -8.86 1.03 11.42
C ASN A 112 -8.23 0.59 12.74
N LEU A 113 -8.65 -0.52 13.34
CA LEU A 113 -7.95 -1.12 14.48
C LEU A 113 -6.55 -1.61 14.08
N ASN A 114 -6.42 -2.27 12.93
CA ASN A 114 -5.12 -2.71 12.42
C ASN A 114 -4.20 -1.53 12.07
N THR A 115 -4.73 -0.46 11.46
CA THR A 115 -3.98 0.78 11.21
C THR A 115 -3.49 1.41 12.52
N LYS A 116 -4.34 1.46 13.55
CA LYS A 116 -3.93 1.96 14.88
C LYS A 116 -2.87 1.08 15.52
N ALA A 117 -2.96 -0.23 15.40
CA ALA A 117 -1.94 -1.15 15.89
C ALA A 117 -0.58 -0.90 15.20
N LYS A 118 -0.57 -0.68 13.88
CA LYS A 118 0.65 -0.31 13.13
C LYS A 118 1.27 1.01 13.63
N LEU A 119 0.45 1.99 14.01
CA LEU A 119 0.92 3.23 14.63
C LEU A 119 1.56 2.98 16.00
N LEU A 120 0.92 2.18 16.85
CA LEU A 120 1.42 1.83 18.17
C LEU A 120 2.76 1.09 18.10
N ASP A 121 2.94 0.19 17.12
CA ASP A 121 4.25 -0.45 16.89
C ASP A 121 5.34 0.57 16.57
N LYS A 122 5.05 1.54 15.69
CA LYS A 122 6.01 2.61 15.39
C LYS A 122 6.36 3.47 16.62
N GLN A 123 5.44 3.57 17.57
CA GLN A 123 5.65 4.26 18.84
C GLN A 123 6.34 3.39 19.92
N GLY A 124 6.67 2.13 19.60
CA GLY A 124 7.25 1.17 20.53
C GLY A 124 6.27 0.57 21.54
N LYS A 125 4.97 0.81 21.40
CA LYS A 125 3.89 0.33 22.26
C LYS A 125 3.39 -1.06 21.82
N THR A 126 4.31 -2.03 21.79
CA THR A 126 4.07 -3.36 21.19
C THR A 126 2.97 -4.16 21.89
N GLN A 127 2.83 -4.05 23.22
CA GLN A 127 1.77 -4.75 23.97
C GLN A 127 0.38 -4.20 23.61
N GLU A 128 0.23 -2.87 23.56
CA GLU A 128 -1.02 -2.23 23.14
C GLU A 128 -1.36 -2.58 21.68
N ALA A 129 -0.35 -2.58 20.80
CA ALA A 129 -0.51 -2.98 19.40
C ALA A 129 -1.00 -4.43 19.26
N ALA A 130 -0.41 -5.36 20.02
CA ALA A 130 -0.80 -6.77 20.01
C ALA A 130 -2.25 -6.97 20.51
N ALA A 131 -2.64 -6.30 21.60
CA ALA A 131 -4.00 -6.35 22.13
C ALA A 131 -5.02 -5.83 21.10
N LEU A 132 -4.69 -4.72 20.43
CA LEU A 132 -5.56 -4.12 19.43
C LEU A 132 -5.70 -4.99 18.17
N ARG A 133 -4.62 -5.69 17.75
CA ARG A 133 -4.69 -6.69 16.66
C ARG A 133 -5.56 -7.87 17.05
N ALA A 134 -5.40 -8.37 18.26
CA ALA A 134 -6.25 -9.47 18.74
C ALA A 134 -7.72 -9.06 18.68
N GLU A 135 -8.07 -7.87 19.14
CA GLU A 135 -9.43 -7.32 19.02
C GLU A 135 -9.88 -7.22 17.55
N ALA A 136 -9.04 -6.67 16.67
CA ALA A 136 -9.33 -6.53 15.25
C ALA A 136 -9.66 -7.88 14.60
N LEU A 137 -8.90 -8.93 14.92
CA LEU A 137 -9.10 -10.28 14.37
C LEU A 137 -10.44 -10.90 14.78
N THR A 138 -10.99 -10.53 15.95
CA THR A 138 -12.32 -11.05 16.36
C THR A 138 -13.44 -10.56 15.44
N ILE A 139 -13.36 -9.35 14.92
CA ILE A 139 -14.37 -8.71 14.09
C ILE A 139 -14.10 -8.77 12.59
N ALA A 140 -12.93 -9.29 12.18
CA ALA A 140 -12.55 -9.42 10.79
C ALA A 140 -13.46 -10.41 10.06
N ASP A 141 -13.85 -10.07 8.83
CA ASP A 141 -14.50 -10.98 7.88
C ASP A 141 -13.47 -11.81 7.07
N GLU A 142 -13.97 -12.74 6.22
CA GLU A 142 -13.11 -13.60 5.39
C GLU A 142 -12.14 -12.81 4.49
N PRO A 143 -12.60 -11.83 3.68
CA PRO A 143 -11.73 -11.04 2.83
C PRO A 143 -10.68 -10.24 3.62
N GLN A 144 -11.02 -9.73 4.80
CA GLN A 144 -10.11 -8.96 5.65
C GLN A 144 -9.02 -9.85 6.24
N LEU A 145 -9.37 -11.05 6.74
CA LEU A 145 -8.38 -12.03 7.21
C LEU A 145 -7.47 -12.48 6.06
N ASN A 146 -8.04 -12.69 4.89
CA ASN A 146 -7.29 -13.07 3.69
C ASN A 146 -6.28 -11.99 3.31
N THR A 147 -6.71 -10.73 3.19
CA THR A 147 -5.84 -9.59 2.87
C THR A 147 -4.73 -9.44 3.91
N TYR A 148 -5.05 -9.57 5.19
CA TYR A 148 -4.07 -9.46 6.27
C TYR A 148 -3.03 -10.59 6.23
N GLY A 149 -3.45 -11.82 5.93
CA GLY A 149 -2.53 -12.94 5.71
C GLY A 149 -1.53 -12.66 4.59
N TYR A 150 -1.99 -12.11 3.46
CA TYR A 150 -1.12 -11.72 2.35
C TYR A 150 -0.21 -10.52 2.68
N GLU A 151 -0.67 -9.54 3.47
CA GLU A 151 0.21 -8.47 3.99
C GLU A 151 1.39 -9.07 4.77
N LEU A 152 1.12 -10.03 5.67
CA LEU A 152 2.14 -10.70 6.45
C LEU A 152 3.12 -11.52 5.58
N LEU A 153 2.62 -12.20 4.53
CA LEU A 153 3.48 -12.86 3.55
C LEU A 153 4.40 -11.87 2.84
N GLY A 154 3.88 -10.74 2.41
CA GLY A 154 4.66 -9.67 1.79
C GLY A 154 5.72 -9.06 2.71
N GLU A 155 5.50 -9.09 4.03
CA GLU A 155 6.47 -8.69 5.05
C GLU A 155 7.48 -9.80 5.42
N GLY A 156 7.39 -10.99 4.81
CA GLY A 156 8.23 -12.15 5.12
C GLY A 156 7.84 -12.89 6.41
N LYS A 157 6.71 -12.55 7.02
CA LYS A 157 6.18 -13.14 8.25
C LYS A 157 5.32 -14.39 7.96
N THR A 158 5.93 -15.36 7.26
CA THR A 158 5.20 -16.53 6.73
C THR A 158 4.49 -17.34 7.82
N LYS A 159 5.10 -17.48 8.99
CA LYS A 159 4.50 -18.20 10.11
C LYS A 159 3.21 -17.55 10.61
N GLU A 160 3.27 -16.23 10.83
CA GLU A 160 2.11 -15.45 11.27
C GLU A 160 1.00 -15.47 10.20
N ALA A 161 1.37 -15.42 8.92
CA ALA A 161 0.41 -15.53 7.82
C ALA A 161 -0.33 -16.89 7.83
N ILE A 162 0.38 -17.99 8.04
CA ILE A 162 -0.22 -19.33 8.16
C ILE A 162 -1.19 -19.38 9.34
N ASP A 163 -0.87 -18.76 10.47
CA ASP A 163 -1.76 -18.68 11.62
C ASP A 163 -3.05 -17.91 11.29
N ILE A 164 -2.96 -16.80 10.58
CA ILE A 164 -4.12 -16.00 10.13
C ILE A 164 -4.97 -16.76 9.13
N PHE A 165 -4.36 -17.39 8.10
CA PHE A 165 -5.10 -18.21 7.15
C PHE A 165 -5.76 -19.42 7.80
N SER A 166 -5.09 -20.03 8.80
CA SER A 166 -5.68 -21.12 9.58
C SER A 166 -6.88 -20.68 10.42
N GLN A 167 -6.85 -19.46 10.97
CA GLN A 167 -8.00 -18.85 11.63
C GLN A 167 -9.14 -18.59 10.63
N ASN A 168 -8.80 -18.12 9.42
CA ASN A 168 -9.76 -17.90 8.35
C ASN A 168 -10.48 -19.19 7.94
N VAL A 169 -9.73 -20.30 7.77
CA VAL A 169 -10.29 -21.65 7.52
C VAL A 169 -11.25 -22.07 8.64
N LYS A 170 -10.89 -21.87 9.91
CA LYS A 170 -11.75 -22.23 11.04
C LYS A 170 -13.04 -21.42 11.06
N LYS A 171 -13.00 -20.15 10.69
CA LYS A 171 -14.13 -19.22 10.73
C LYS A 171 -15.06 -19.39 9.52
N TYR A 172 -14.49 -19.75 8.35
CA TYR A 172 -15.20 -19.84 7.06
C TYR A 172 -14.92 -21.18 6.35
N PRO A 173 -15.24 -22.34 6.98
CA PRO A 173 -14.87 -23.67 6.47
C PRO A 173 -15.53 -24.05 5.14
N ASP A 174 -16.55 -23.32 4.71
CA ASP A 174 -17.26 -23.58 3.46
C ASP A 174 -16.70 -22.82 2.27
N SER A 175 -15.85 -21.83 2.50
CA SER A 175 -15.19 -21.06 1.44
C SER A 175 -13.99 -21.83 0.88
N TRP A 176 -13.94 -21.99 -0.44
CA TRP A 176 -12.79 -22.59 -1.13
C TRP A 176 -11.54 -21.70 -1.00
N ASN A 177 -11.73 -20.38 -1.04
CA ASN A 177 -10.66 -19.39 -1.07
C ASN A 177 -9.76 -19.44 0.17
N VAL A 178 -10.33 -19.72 1.34
CA VAL A 178 -9.53 -19.78 2.58
C VAL A 178 -8.55 -20.97 2.58
N TYR A 179 -8.93 -22.10 1.96
CA TYR A 179 -8.03 -23.23 1.79
C TYR A 179 -6.98 -23.00 0.71
N ASP A 180 -7.34 -22.29 -0.37
CA ASP A 180 -6.41 -21.93 -1.42
C ASP A 180 -5.29 -21.04 -0.86
N SER A 181 -5.64 -19.99 -0.11
CA SER A 181 -4.69 -19.06 0.51
C SER A 181 -3.81 -19.75 1.58
N LEU A 182 -4.39 -20.65 2.40
CA LEU A 182 -3.60 -21.43 3.35
C LEU A 182 -2.66 -22.40 2.63
N GLY A 183 -3.11 -23.03 1.54
CA GLY A 183 -2.29 -23.88 0.68
C GLY A 183 -1.09 -23.14 0.12
N GLU A 184 -1.28 -21.92 -0.37
CA GLU A 184 -0.22 -21.06 -0.88
C GLU A 184 0.81 -20.72 0.22
N ALA A 185 0.36 -20.26 1.38
CA ALA A 185 1.25 -19.93 2.49
C ALA A 185 2.07 -21.12 2.99
N LEU A 186 1.47 -22.31 3.07
CA LEU A 186 2.16 -23.56 3.43
C LEU A 186 3.19 -23.95 2.36
N ASN A 187 2.87 -23.79 1.07
CA ASN A 187 3.83 -24.05 0.00
C ASN A 187 5.04 -23.08 0.08
N MET A 188 4.80 -21.80 0.33
CA MET A 188 5.87 -20.81 0.54
C MET A 188 6.74 -21.16 1.75
N ALA A 189 6.16 -21.77 2.79
CA ALA A 189 6.88 -22.26 3.97
C ALA A 189 7.63 -23.59 3.73
N GLY A 190 7.46 -24.24 2.57
CA GLY A 190 8.05 -25.52 2.24
C GLY A 190 7.24 -26.76 2.70
N ASP A 191 6.10 -26.56 3.36
CA ASP A 191 5.18 -27.66 3.71
C ASP A 191 4.31 -28.06 2.51
N LYS A 192 4.93 -28.77 1.57
CA LYS A 192 4.26 -29.25 0.36
C LYS A 192 3.10 -30.22 0.65
N LYS A 193 3.21 -31.01 1.72
CA LYS A 193 2.16 -31.96 2.11
C LYS A 193 0.92 -31.21 2.63
N GLY A 194 1.12 -30.27 3.52
CA GLY A 194 0.05 -29.41 4.03
C GLY A 194 -0.59 -28.57 2.91
N ALA A 195 0.24 -27.99 2.04
CA ALA A 195 -0.22 -27.26 0.87
C ALA A 195 -1.13 -28.11 -0.03
N LYS A 196 -0.66 -29.29 -0.42
CA LYS A 196 -1.43 -30.22 -1.28
C LYS A 196 -2.76 -30.63 -0.66
N THR A 197 -2.81 -30.83 0.66
CA THR A 197 -4.04 -31.15 1.39
C THR A 197 -5.05 -30.00 1.32
N ASN A 198 -4.60 -28.78 1.55
CA ASN A 198 -5.46 -27.59 1.51
C ASN A 198 -5.94 -27.29 0.08
N TYR A 199 -5.07 -27.37 -0.92
CA TYR A 199 -5.48 -27.20 -2.33
C TYR A 199 -6.50 -28.24 -2.78
N LYS A 200 -6.42 -29.50 -2.33
CA LYS A 200 -7.44 -30.52 -2.61
C LYS A 200 -8.79 -30.14 -2.00
N THR A 201 -8.79 -29.59 -0.78
CA THR A 201 -10.02 -29.10 -0.15
C THR A 201 -10.56 -27.90 -0.90
N ALA A 202 -9.70 -26.95 -1.29
CA ALA A 202 -10.08 -25.82 -2.12
C ALA A 202 -10.72 -26.29 -3.44
N LEU A 203 -10.10 -27.25 -4.14
CA LEU A 203 -10.58 -27.80 -5.40
C LEU A 203 -11.99 -28.39 -5.27
N SER A 204 -12.26 -29.10 -4.18
CA SER A 204 -13.57 -29.73 -3.94
C SER A 204 -14.71 -28.72 -3.74
N LYS A 205 -14.38 -27.50 -3.33
CA LYS A 205 -15.33 -26.43 -3.01
C LYS A 205 -15.32 -25.29 -4.05
N ALA A 206 -14.31 -25.23 -4.91
CA ALA A 206 -14.09 -24.16 -5.86
C ALA A 206 -15.15 -24.15 -6.97
N PRO A 207 -15.52 -22.95 -7.47
CA PRO A 207 -16.32 -22.81 -8.68
C PRO A 207 -15.52 -23.30 -9.90
N ASP A 208 -16.22 -23.67 -10.96
CA ASP A 208 -15.63 -24.37 -12.12
C ASP A 208 -14.52 -23.56 -12.81
N ASP A 209 -14.62 -22.26 -12.83
CA ASP A 209 -13.61 -21.34 -13.41
C ASP A 209 -12.27 -21.38 -12.63
N GLN A 210 -12.25 -21.77 -11.35
CA GLN A 210 -11.06 -21.86 -10.51
C GLN A 210 -10.44 -23.28 -10.48
N LYS A 211 -11.22 -24.32 -10.78
CA LYS A 211 -10.77 -25.71 -10.65
C LYS A 211 -9.50 -26.01 -11.46
N LYS A 212 -9.49 -25.63 -12.73
CA LYS A 212 -8.33 -25.87 -13.62
C LYS A 212 -7.03 -25.23 -13.11
N ARG A 213 -7.12 -24.01 -12.50
CA ARG A 213 -5.98 -23.33 -11.89
C ARG A 213 -5.45 -24.14 -10.70
N ILE A 214 -6.36 -24.55 -9.80
CA ILE A 214 -6.00 -25.27 -8.57
C ILE A 214 -5.42 -26.65 -8.90
N GLU A 215 -5.99 -27.39 -9.87
CA GLU A 215 -5.46 -28.67 -10.37
C GLU A 215 -4.01 -28.53 -10.85
N GLY A 216 -3.75 -27.52 -11.70
CA GLY A 216 -2.39 -27.25 -12.19
C GLY A 216 -1.38 -26.88 -11.10
N ILE A 217 -1.83 -26.33 -9.95
CA ILE A 217 -0.96 -26.09 -8.78
C ILE A 217 -0.67 -27.43 -8.09
N ILE A 218 -1.69 -28.27 -7.87
CA ILE A 218 -1.55 -29.59 -7.20
C ILE A 218 -0.58 -30.51 -7.95
N GLU A 219 -0.57 -30.47 -9.29
CA GLU A 219 0.31 -31.28 -10.13
C GLU A 219 1.80 -30.88 -10.00
N LYS A 220 2.08 -29.62 -9.67
CA LYS A 220 3.44 -29.05 -9.53
C LYS A 220 4.02 -29.20 -8.12
N LEU A 221 3.21 -29.56 -7.13
CA LEU A 221 3.62 -29.79 -5.74
C LEU A 221 4.16 -31.19 -5.52
#